data_82bebfa9b3cbf16b1763222f3c7e9de8
#
_entry.id   82bebfa9b3cbf16b1763222f3c7e9de8
#
_cell.length_a   1.000
_cell.length_b   1.000
_cell.length_c   1.000
_cell.angle_alpha   90.00
_cell.angle_beta   90.00
_cell.angle_gamma   90.00
#
_symmetry.space_group_name_H-M   'P 1'
#
loop_
_entity.id
_entity.type
_entity.pdbx_description
1 polymer ?
#
loop_
_entity_poly.entity_id
_entity_poly.type
_entity_poly.pdbx_seq_one_letter_code
_entity_poly.pdbx_strand_id
1 'polypeptide(L)'
;MITASEPLFYIHLSFYTAPRMCYTSFQGCDEMNIDEQKTRFLGICRETIHREGLEELLDWLLKADFFTAPASTRYHGAYAGGLCEHSLDVYDYARKLAFLSPTALSEESLAIAALFHDVCKVNFYTTEYRNKKIDGVWQEIPFYTVDERYHFGGHGSKSVYQIQYFMKLTPEEAAAINCHMGFSDGNMGTVRDVSDAYEQYPLAWIVHVADEAATFLLER
;
A
#
# COMPACT_ATOMS: atom_id res chain seq x y z
N MET A 1 -49.70 -19.83 -38.46
CA MET A 1 -50.42 -19.38 -37.26
C MET A 1 -49.92 -20.24 -36.09
N ILE A 2 -49.17 -19.71 -35.24
CA ILE A 2 -49.14 -19.90 -33.77
C ILE A 2 -48.03 -18.97 -33.27
N THR A 3 -48.46 -17.92 -32.62
CA THR A 3 -47.66 -16.95 -31.91
C THR A 3 -47.38 -17.53 -30.50
N ALA A 4 -46.14 -17.60 -30.10
CA ALA A 4 -45.77 -17.79 -28.71
C ALA A 4 -44.93 -16.59 -28.27
N SER A 5 -45.53 -15.71 -27.52
CA SER A 5 -44.91 -14.61 -26.80
C SER A 5 -44.26 -15.15 -25.53
N GLU A 6 -42.96 -15.00 -25.44
CA GLU A 6 -42.24 -15.22 -24.16
C GLU A 6 -42.36 -13.99 -23.25
N PRO A 7 -42.53 -14.14 -21.95
CA PRO A 7 -42.62 -13.02 -21.04
C PRO A 7 -41.23 -12.46 -20.73
N LEU A 8 -41.08 -11.15 -20.95
CA LEU A 8 -39.98 -10.37 -20.45
C LEU A 8 -39.95 -10.40 -18.90
N PHE A 9 -38.91 -11.02 -18.33
CA PHE A 9 -38.60 -10.87 -16.92
C PHE A 9 -38.11 -9.45 -16.65
N TYR A 10 -38.97 -8.61 -16.11
CA TYR A 10 -38.58 -7.35 -15.48
C TYR A 10 -37.89 -7.66 -14.15
N ILE A 11 -36.55 -7.51 -14.11
CA ILE A 11 -35.82 -7.47 -12.87
C ILE A 11 -36.09 -6.09 -12.24
N HIS A 12 -36.94 -6.09 -11.22
CA HIS A 12 -37.12 -4.93 -10.34
C HIS A 12 -35.83 -4.70 -9.55
N LEU A 13 -34.95 -3.81 -10.04
CA LEU A 13 -33.87 -3.24 -9.23
C LEU A 13 -34.51 -2.33 -8.17
N SER A 14 -34.78 -2.89 -7.02
CA SER A 14 -35.11 -2.12 -5.83
C SER A 14 -33.84 -1.37 -5.42
N PHE A 15 -33.81 -0.07 -5.68
CA PHE A 15 -32.81 0.82 -5.11
C PHE A 15 -33.00 0.86 -3.59
N TYR A 16 -32.22 0.05 -2.90
CA TYR A 16 -32.05 0.22 -1.46
C TYR A 16 -31.35 1.55 -1.25
N THR A 17 -32.11 2.59 -0.93
CA THR A 17 -31.54 3.80 -0.34
C THR A 17 -31.08 3.42 1.05
N ALA A 18 -29.80 3.05 1.18
CA ALA A 18 -29.15 2.97 2.47
C ALA A 18 -29.27 4.36 3.14
N PRO A 19 -29.69 4.42 4.41
CA PRO A 19 -29.72 5.69 5.12
C PRO A 19 -28.30 6.28 5.10
N ARG A 20 -28.19 7.58 4.74
CA ARG A 20 -26.97 8.34 4.93
C ARG A 20 -26.60 8.20 6.40
N MET A 21 -25.64 7.34 6.71
CA MET A 21 -25.00 7.33 8.00
C MET A 21 -24.33 8.67 8.19
N CYS A 22 -24.87 9.46 9.09
CA CYS A 22 -24.21 10.63 9.63
C CYS A 22 -22.87 10.16 10.19
N TYR A 23 -21.77 10.59 9.61
CA TYR A 23 -20.43 10.41 10.17
C TYR A 23 -20.32 11.29 11.42
N THR A 24 -20.91 10.85 12.50
CA THR A 24 -20.46 11.26 13.82
C THR A 24 -19.18 10.48 14.10
N SER A 25 -18.09 11.21 14.24
CA SER A 25 -16.81 10.84 14.85
C SER A 25 -16.72 9.35 15.23
N PHE A 26 -16.07 8.54 14.39
CA PHE A 26 -15.55 7.25 14.79
C PHE A 26 -14.38 7.49 15.76
N GLN A 27 -14.71 7.84 17.01
CA GLN A 27 -13.86 7.62 18.16
C GLN A 27 -13.99 6.13 18.46
N GLY A 28 -13.00 5.32 18.06
CA GLY A 28 -12.95 3.91 18.41
C GLY A 28 -12.49 2.95 17.32
N CYS A 29 -11.70 3.36 16.32
CA CYS A 29 -10.64 2.48 15.83
C CYS A 29 -9.47 2.70 16.78
N ASP A 30 -9.12 1.71 17.58
CA ASP A 30 -7.86 1.68 18.28
C ASP A 30 -6.77 1.80 17.21
N GLU A 31 -6.14 2.99 17.11
CA GLU A 31 -4.91 3.15 16.33
C GLU A 31 -3.96 2.11 16.89
N MET A 32 -3.58 1.14 16.06
CA MET A 32 -2.71 0.05 16.48
C MET A 32 -1.41 0.70 16.97
N ASN A 33 -1.03 0.46 18.20
CA ASN A 33 0.20 1.01 18.75
C ASN A 33 1.39 0.66 17.85
N ILE A 34 2.31 1.59 17.62
CA ILE A 34 3.51 1.38 16.78
C ILE A 34 4.25 0.09 17.16
N ASP A 35 4.33 -0.26 18.43
CA ASP A 35 4.96 -1.50 18.90
C ASP A 35 4.16 -2.75 18.48
N GLU A 36 2.84 -2.68 18.42
CA GLU A 36 1.99 -3.77 17.94
C GLU A 36 2.11 -3.93 16.43
N GLN A 37 2.08 -2.84 15.67
CA GLN A 37 2.31 -2.84 14.22
C GLN A 37 3.69 -3.46 13.89
N LYS A 38 4.71 -3.00 14.58
CA LYS A 38 6.08 -3.50 14.43
C LYS A 38 6.18 -5.00 14.76
N THR A 39 5.57 -5.43 15.85
CA THR A 39 5.55 -6.85 16.26
C THR A 39 4.85 -7.69 15.21
N ARG A 40 3.71 -7.25 14.70
CA ARG A 40 2.95 -7.92 13.65
C ARG A 40 3.74 -8.00 12.35
N PHE A 41 4.33 -6.89 11.90
CA PHE A 41 5.12 -6.83 10.68
C PHE A 41 6.29 -7.81 10.72
N LEU A 42 7.09 -7.77 11.78
CA LEU A 42 8.24 -8.67 11.96
C LEU A 42 7.81 -10.13 12.08
N GLY A 43 6.68 -10.41 12.74
CA GLY A 43 6.09 -11.72 12.84
C GLY A 43 5.75 -12.29 11.47
N ILE A 44 4.97 -11.55 10.67
CA ILE A 44 4.60 -11.96 9.31
C ILE A 44 5.85 -12.21 8.46
N CYS A 45 6.82 -11.29 8.47
CA CYS A 45 8.05 -11.46 7.70
C CYS A 45 8.76 -12.78 8.04
N ARG A 46 8.98 -13.07 9.33
CA ARG A 46 9.71 -14.26 9.78
C ARG A 46 8.96 -15.56 9.62
N GLU A 47 7.63 -15.52 9.68
CA GLU A 47 6.79 -16.70 9.47
C GLU A 47 6.62 -17.07 8.00
N THR A 48 6.67 -16.07 7.10
CA THR A 48 6.29 -16.25 5.70
C THR A 48 7.47 -16.22 4.73
N ILE A 49 8.52 -15.43 5.04
CA ILE A 49 9.65 -15.21 4.14
C ILE A 49 10.86 -16.04 4.61
N HIS A 50 11.28 -16.99 3.76
CA HIS A 50 12.40 -17.90 4.06
C HIS A 50 13.57 -17.68 3.08
N ARG A 51 13.98 -16.42 2.95
CA ARG A 51 14.96 -15.98 1.96
C ARG A 51 16.20 -15.40 2.63
N GLU A 52 17.38 -15.75 2.08
CA GLU A 52 18.64 -15.14 2.50
C GLU A 52 18.58 -13.62 2.35
N GLY A 53 19.08 -12.91 3.36
CA GLY A 53 19.10 -11.46 3.41
C GLY A 53 17.86 -10.83 4.07
N LEU A 54 16.86 -11.63 4.49
CA LEU A 54 15.69 -11.08 5.19
C LEU A 54 16.07 -10.39 6.51
N GLU A 55 16.86 -11.04 7.37
CA GLU A 55 17.20 -10.46 8.68
C GLU A 55 18.04 -9.20 8.54
N GLU A 56 18.92 -9.12 7.54
CA GLU A 56 19.69 -7.90 7.23
C GLU A 56 18.77 -6.76 6.76
N LEU A 57 17.75 -7.06 5.94
CA LEU A 57 16.73 -6.10 5.54
C LEU A 57 15.92 -5.62 6.76
N LEU A 58 15.46 -6.54 7.61
CA LEU A 58 14.70 -6.20 8.82
C LEU A 58 15.56 -5.39 9.81
N ASP A 59 16.81 -5.73 9.99
CA ASP A 59 17.76 -4.98 10.79
C ASP A 59 17.98 -3.55 10.30
N TRP A 60 17.99 -3.35 8.98
CA TRP A 60 18.05 -2.03 8.39
C TRP A 60 16.78 -1.23 8.66
N LEU A 61 15.59 -1.83 8.49
CA LEU A 61 14.31 -1.17 8.77
C LEU A 61 14.18 -0.80 10.27
N LEU A 62 14.70 -1.66 11.17
CA LEU A 62 14.68 -1.43 12.61
C LEU A 62 15.60 -0.28 13.06
N LYS A 63 16.67 -0.01 12.34
CA LYS A 63 17.63 1.07 12.59
C LYS A 63 17.24 2.38 11.92
N ALA A 64 16.42 2.30 10.89
CA ALA A 64 15.86 3.43 10.17
C ALA A 64 14.51 3.86 10.76
N ASP A 65 13.79 4.72 10.04
CA ASP A 65 12.52 5.29 10.50
C ASP A 65 11.26 4.55 9.99
N PHE A 66 11.40 3.39 9.34
CA PHE A 66 10.28 2.66 8.72
C PHE A 66 9.06 2.51 9.64
N PHE A 67 9.29 2.19 10.91
CA PHE A 67 8.22 1.98 11.90
C PHE A 67 7.67 3.27 12.51
N THR A 68 8.26 4.41 12.22
CA THR A 68 7.84 5.72 12.73
C THR A 68 7.56 6.73 11.62
N ALA A 69 7.94 6.43 10.38
CA ALA A 69 7.69 7.29 9.23
C ALA A 69 6.20 7.34 8.88
N PRO A 70 5.70 8.47 8.32
CA PRO A 70 4.39 8.54 7.72
C PRO A 70 4.36 7.83 6.36
N ALA A 71 3.18 7.38 5.91
CA ALA A 71 3.00 6.85 4.55
C ALA A 71 2.96 7.97 3.50
N SER A 72 2.49 9.17 3.88
CA SER A 72 2.41 10.33 2.99
C SER A 72 2.61 11.64 3.76
N THR A 73 2.73 12.77 3.05
CA THR A 73 2.87 14.09 3.68
C THR A 73 1.55 14.66 4.21
N ARG A 74 0.40 14.25 3.66
CA ARG A 74 -0.91 14.86 4.00
C ARG A 74 -2.14 14.04 3.60
N TYR A 75 -1.94 12.89 2.97
CA TYR A 75 -3.04 12.03 2.52
C TYR A 75 -3.18 10.85 3.50
N HIS A 76 -3.23 9.63 3.00
CA HIS A 76 -3.28 8.41 3.79
C HIS A 76 -2.04 8.28 4.69
N GLY A 77 -2.20 7.75 5.88
CA GLY A 77 -1.12 7.43 6.80
C GLY A 77 -0.18 8.61 7.14
N ALA A 78 -0.66 9.87 7.12
CA ALA A 78 0.15 11.08 7.36
C ALA A 78 0.39 11.32 8.86
N TYR A 79 0.82 10.28 9.57
CA TYR A 79 1.12 10.25 11.01
C TYR A 79 2.26 9.29 11.33
N ALA A 80 2.79 9.37 12.54
CA ALA A 80 3.88 8.49 12.97
C ALA A 80 3.45 7.02 12.97
N GLY A 81 4.20 6.16 12.28
CA GLY A 81 3.89 4.75 12.10
C GLY A 81 3.02 4.43 10.88
N GLY A 82 2.50 5.46 10.18
CA GLY A 82 1.63 5.28 9.02
C GLY A 82 2.22 4.43 7.90
N LEU A 83 3.55 4.48 7.68
CA LEU A 83 4.20 3.66 6.65
C LEU A 83 4.12 2.16 6.96
N CYS A 84 4.35 1.77 8.21
CA CYS A 84 4.24 0.38 8.63
C CYS A 84 2.79 -0.10 8.58
N GLU A 85 1.84 0.72 9.06
CA GLU A 85 0.42 0.42 9.02
C GLU A 85 -0.06 0.21 7.58
N HIS A 86 0.24 1.15 6.69
CA HIS A 86 -0.07 1.03 5.27
C HIS A 86 0.49 -0.26 4.65
N SER A 87 1.74 -0.61 4.93
CA SER A 87 2.34 -1.85 4.43
C SER A 87 1.58 -3.10 4.93
N LEU A 88 1.10 -3.09 6.17
CA LEU A 88 0.29 -4.17 6.72
C LEU A 88 -1.10 -4.24 6.09
N ASP A 89 -1.72 -3.11 5.83
CA ASP A 89 -3.03 -3.02 5.18
C ASP A 89 -2.96 -3.50 3.73
N VAL A 90 -1.93 -3.10 2.99
CA VAL A 90 -1.66 -3.60 1.64
C VAL A 90 -1.47 -5.12 1.64
N TYR A 91 -0.73 -5.67 2.61
CA TYR A 91 -0.57 -7.11 2.75
C TYR A 91 -1.90 -7.82 3.02
N ASP A 92 -2.73 -7.30 3.92
CA ASP A 92 -4.04 -7.88 4.23
C ASP A 92 -4.99 -7.86 3.03
N TYR A 93 -4.99 -6.76 2.25
CA TYR A 93 -5.77 -6.68 1.02
C TYR A 93 -5.23 -7.59 -0.08
N ALA A 94 -3.91 -7.64 -0.27
CA ALA A 94 -3.29 -8.51 -1.25
C ALA A 94 -3.64 -9.99 -0.98
N ARG A 95 -3.62 -10.43 0.28
CA ARG A 95 -4.07 -11.78 0.66
C ARG A 95 -5.55 -12.02 0.34
N LYS A 96 -6.42 -11.04 0.61
CA LYS A 96 -7.84 -11.14 0.27
C LYS A 96 -8.09 -11.18 -1.24
N LEU A 97 -7.26 -10.51 -2.02
CA LEU A 97 -7.37 -10.43 -3.48
C LEU A 97 -6.67 -11.60 -4.21
N ALA A 98 -5.81 -12.34 -3.51
CA ALA A 98 -5.01 -13.42 -4.11
C ALA A 98 -5.86 -14.50 -4.83
N PHE A 99 -7.13 -14.71 -4.38
CA PHE A 99 -8.05 -15.66 -5.02
C PHE A 99 -8.46 -15.23 -6.44
N LEU A 100 -8.29 -13.96 -6.81
CA LEU A 100 -8.59 -13.46 -8.16
C LEU A 100 -7.50 -13.84 -9.17
N SER A 101 -6.33 -14.27 -8.68
CA SER A 101 -5.25 -14.70 -9.57
C SER A 101 -5.64 -15.97 -10.33
N PRO A 102 -5.40 -16.04 -11.65
CA PRO A 102 -5.64 -17.23 -12.44
C PRO A 102 -4.69 -18.39 -12.08
N THR A 103 -3.61 -18.09 -11.38
CA THR A 103 -2.61 -19.06 -10.89
C THR A 103 -2.40 -18.89 -9.40
N ALA A 104 -1.99 -19.96 -8.72
CA ALA A 104 -1.63 -19.88 -7.31
C ALA A 104 -0.41 -18.97 -7.13
N LEU A 105 -0.53 -17.98 -6.27
CA LEU A 105 0.55 -17.09 -5.88
C LEU A 105 1.34 -17.69 -4.72
N SER A 106 2.65 -17.45 -4.70
CA SER A 106 3.48 -17.77 -3.55
C SER A 106 3.14 -16.83 -2.39
N GLU A 107 2.82 -17.38 -1.22
CA GLU A 107 2.60 -16.59 0.00
C GLU A 107 3.84 -15.76 0.35
N GLU A 108 5.04 -16.31 0.14
CA GLU A 108 6.31 -15.60 0.34
C GLU A 108 6.42 -14.40 -0.61
N SER A 109 6.16 -14.59 -1.91
CA SER A 109 6.25 -13.52 -2.92
C SER A 109 5.21 -12.43 -2.66
N LEU A 110 4.00 -12.84 -2.23
CA LEU A 110 2.95 -11.90 -1.87
C LEU A 110 3.35 -11.06 -0.65
N ALA A 111 3.90 -11.71 0.39
CA ALA A 111 4.39 -11.00 1.58
C ALA A 111 5.53 -10.03 1.24
N ILE A 112 6.51 -10.47 0.44
CA ILE A 112 7.63 -9.62 0.00
C ILE A 112 7.10 -8.41 -0.77
N ALA A 113 6.26 -8.63 -1.77
CA ALA A 113 5.81 -7.56 -2.63
C ALA A 113 4.92 -6.57 -1.86
N ALA A 114 3.99 -7.04 -1.03
CA ALA A 114 3.07 -6.16 -0.32
C ALA A 114 3.72 -5.44 0.87
N LEU A 115 4.54 -6.12 1.69
CA LEU A 115 5.13 -5.50 2.88
C LEU A 115 6.26 -4.51 2.56
N PHE A 116 6.96 -4.70 1.43
CA PHE A 116 8.12 -3.91 1.10
C PHE A 116 7.94 -3.00 -0.13
N HIS A 117 6.72 -2.88 -0.70
CA HIS A 117 6.51 -2.07 -1.91
C HIS A 117 6.99 -0.63 -1.75
N ASP A 118 6.84 -0.07 -0.57
CA ASP A 118 7.09 1.34 -0.25
C ASP A 118 8.32 1.58 0.64
N VAL A 119 9.27 0.65 0.71
CA VAL A 119 10.52 0.87 1.49
C VAL A 119 11.35 2.05 0.98
N CYS A 120 11.10 2.55 -0.23
CA CYS A 120 11.67 3.78 -0.76
C CYS A 120 11.37 5.01 0.12
N LYS A 121 10.32 4.94 0.95
CA LYS A 121 9.91 6.00 1.87
C LYS A 121 10.71 6.00 3.18
N VAL A 122 11.61 5.06 3.39
CA VAL A 122 12.52 5.02 4.55
C VAL A 122 13.49 6.19 4.48
N ASN A 123 13.59 6.96 5.56
CA ASN A 123 14.38 8.19 5.67
C ASN A 123 14.06 9.22 4.56
N PHE A 124 12.82 9.27 4.13
CA PHE A 124 12.34 10.09 3.02
C PHE A 124 11.65 11.36 3.48
N TYR A 125 11.08 11.35 4.69
CA TYR A 125 10.34 12.48 5.22
C TYR A 125 11.12 13.22 6.29
N THR A 126 10.85 14.53 6.40
CA THR A 126 11.27 15.37 7.51
C THR A 126 10.08 16.16 8.05
N THR A 127 10.17 16.57 9.32
CA THR A 127 9.13 17.38 9.95
C THR A 127 9.54 18.86 9.90
N GLU A 128 8.68 19.67 9.30
CA GLU A 128 8.77 21.13 9.31
C GLU A 128 7.61 21.71 10.12
N TYR A 129 7.68 23.03 10.43
CA TYR A 129 6.68 23.72 11.22
C TYR A 129 6.12 24.90 10.44
N ARG A 130 4.80 25.12 10.56
CA ARG A 130 4.13 26.27 9.97
C ARG A 130 3.12 26.89 10.93
N ASN A 131 2.95 28.22 10.84
CA ASN A 131 1.92 28.90 11.60
C ASN A 131 0.54 28.71 10.96
N LYS A 132 -0.43 28.23 11.73
CA LYS A 132 -1.84 28.10 11.35
C LYS A 132 -2.72 28.76 12.39
N LYS A 133 -3.76 29.49 11.97
CA LYS A 133 -4.73 30.08 12.86
C LYS A 133 -5.81 29.04 13.20
N ILE A 134 -5.85 28.61 14.47
CA ILE A 134 -6.83 27.67 15.00
C ILE A 134 -7.62 28.40 16.08
N ASP A 135 -8.95 28.42 15.95
CA ASP A 135 -9.86 29.12 16.88
C ASP A 135 -9.47 30.58 17.17
N GLY A 136 -8.96 31.26 16.14
CA GLY A 136 -8.56 32.67 16.25
C GLY A 136 -7.14 32.90 16.78
N VAL A 137 -6.45 31.89 17.28
CA VAL A 137 -5.08 31.95 17.81
C VAL A 137 -4.08 31.35 16.82
N TRP A 138 -2.96 32.05 16.61
CA TRP A 138 -1.87 31.51 15.82
C TRP A 138 -1.12 30.43 16.61
N GLN A 139 -1.00 29.23 16.01
CA GLN A 139 -0.28 28.09 16.57
C GLN A 139 0.73 27.58 15.55
N GLU A 140 1.91 27.21 16.03
CA GLU A 140 2.90 26.50 15.23
C GLU A 140 2.52 25.01 15.20
N ILE A 141 2.28 24.48 14.01
CA ILE A 141 1.90 23.08 13.81
C ILE A 141 2.93 22.34 12.97
N PRO A 142 3.29 21.10 13.36
CA PRO A 142 4.16 20.26 12.55
C PRO A 142 3.45 19.80 11.27
N PHE A 143 4.24 19.55 10.23
CA PHE A 143 3.79 18.87 9.02
C PHE A 143 4.96 18.16 8.37
N TYR A 144 4.67 17.08 7.63
CA TYR A 144 5.69 16.32 6.93
C TYR A 144 6.01 16.95 5.57
N THR A 145 7.29 16.98 5.23
CA THR A 145 7.82 17.35 3.91
C THR A 145 8.75 16.27 3.40
N VAL A 146 9.01 16.27 2.10
CA VAL A 146 9.91 15.32 1.46
C VAL A 146 11.34 15.84 1.54
N ASP A 147 12.25 15.02 2.07
CA ASP A 147 13.71 15.22 2.01
C ASP A 147 14.31 14.13 1.10
N GLU A 148 14.05 14.25 -0.21
CA GLU A 148 14.54 13.28 -1.18
C GLU A 148 16.04 13.41 -1.40
N ARG A 149 16.81 12.49 -0.84
CA ARG A 149 18.29 12.45 -0.96
C ARG A 149 18.78 11.66 -2.17
N TYR A 150 17.92 10.82 -2.75
CA TYR A 150 18.28 9.90 -3.83
C TYR A 150 17.30 10.01 -4.98
N HIS A 151 17.69 10.67 -6.06
CA HIS A 151 16.94 10.68 -7.30
C HIS A 151 17.28 9.41 -8.11
N PHE A 152 16.45 8.37 -7.95
CA PHE A 152 16.66 7.10 -8.62
C PHE A 152 15.31 6.51 -9.08
N GLY A 153 14.92 6.83 -10.30
CA GLY A 153 13.68 6.32 -10.87
C GLY A 153 12.41 6.75 -10.07
N GLY A 154 11.33 5.98 -10.21
CA GLY A 154 10.12 6.15 -9.42
C GLY A 154 10.17 5.45 -8.07
N HIS A 155 9.08 5.53 -7.31
CA HIS A 155 8.95 4.89 -6.00
C HIS A 155 9.24 3.39 -6.07
N GLY A 156 8.59 2.68 -7.01
CA GLY A 156 8.78 1.24 -7.16
C GLY A 156 10.22 0.85 -7.50
N SER A 157 10.85 1.54 -8.46
CA SER A 157 12.24 1.26 -8.85
C SER A 157 13.21 1.45 -7.69
N LYS A 158 12.98 2.48 -6.86
CA LYS A 158 13.78 2.75 -5.67
C LYS A 158 13.59 1.66 -4.62
N SER A 159 12.35 1.22 -4.38
CA SER A 159 12.06 0.11 -3.47
C SER A 159 12.74 -1.19 -3.91
N VAL A 160 12.63 -1.55 -5.19
CA VAL A 160 13.32 -2.71 -5.77
C VAL A 160 14.83 -2.63 -5.54
N TYR A 161 15.45 -1.47 -5.82
CA TYR A 161 16.88 -1.27 -5.63
C TYR A 161 17.30 -1.47 -4.16
N GLN A 162 16.56 -0.88 -3.23
CA GLN A 162 16.85 -0.98 -1.80
C GLN A 162 16.71 -2.40 -1.27
N ILE A 163 15.64 -3.11 -1.66
CA ILE A 163 15.43 -4.51 -1.23
C ILE A 163 16.53 -5.41 -1.78
N GLN A 164 16.88 -5.28 -3.07
CA GLN A 164 17.88 -6.12 -3.72
C GLN A 164 19.31 -5.93 -3.17
N TYR A 165 19.55 -4.85 -2.42
CA TYR A 165 20.82 -4.70 -1.71
C TYR A 165 20.96 -5.73 -0.59
N PHE A 166 19.87 -6.23 -0.04
CA PHE A 166 19.84 -7.20 1.05
C PHE A 166 19.37 -8.58 0.58
N MET A 167 18.26 -8.63 -0.12
CA MET A 167 17.54 -9.84 -0.47
C MET A 167 17.23 -9.86 -1.98
N LYS A 168 17.55 -10.97 -2.65
CA LYS A 168 17.22 -11.10 -4.08
C LYS A 168 15.72 -11.22 -4.30
N LEU A 169 15.21 -10.42 -5.23
CA LEU A 169 13.83 -10.51 -5.72
C LEU A 169 13.74 -11.43 -6.95
N THR A 170 12.64 -12.15 -7.08
CA THR A 170 12.27 -12.78 -8.34
C THR A 170 11.80 -11.72 -9.35
N PRO A 171 11.76 -12.02 -10.66
CA PRO A 171 11.21 -11.07 -11.65
C PRO A 171 9.78 -10.67 -11.36
N GLU A 172 8.93 -11.58 -10.88
CA GLU A 172 7.54 -11.30 -10.50
C GLU A 172 7.45 -10.32 -9.32
N GLU A 173 8.22 -10.54 -8.26
CA GLU A 173 8.28 -9.65 -7.08
C GLU A 173 8.80 -8.28 -7.47
N ALA A 174 9.88 -8.22 -8.26
CA ALA A 174 10.44 -6.97 -8.74
C ALA A 174 9.44 -6.19 -9.62
N ALA A 175 8.71 -6.88 -10.50
CA ALA A 175 7.65 -6.27 -11.31
C ALA A 175 6.50 -5.76 -10.43
N ALA A 176 6.05 -6.56 -9.44
CA ALA A 176 4.97 -6.18 -8.55
C ALA A 176 5.33 -4.92 -7.73
N ILE A 177 6.51 -4.88 -7.15
CA ILE A 177 6.99 -3.71 -6.40
C ILE A 177 7.22 -2.52 -7.33
N ASN A 178 7.81 -2.73 -8.51
CA ASN A 178 8.09 -1.63 -9.44
C ASN A 178 6.82 -0.99 -10.00
N CYS A 179 5.75 -1.76 -10.20
CA CYS A 179 4.51 -1.31 -10.83
C CYS A 179 3.39 -1.01 -9.84
N HIS A 180 3.62 -1.02 -8.51
CA HIS A 180 2.55 -0.85 -7.52
C HIS A 180 1.80 0.49 -7.68
N MET A 181 2.49 1.57 -8.04
CA MET A 181 1.88 2.88 -8.33
C MET A 181 1.05 2.90 -9.62
N GLY A 182 1.02 1.82 -10.39
CA GLY A 182 0.27 1.72 -11.63
C GLY A 182 0.66 2.81 -12.64
N PHE A 183 -0.36 3.37 -13.28
CA PHE A 183 -0.20 4.41 -14.30
C PHE A 183 0.07 5.81 -13.72
N SER A 184 0.04 5.98 -12.40
CA SER A 184 0.29 7.27 -11.75
C SER A 184 1.77 7.57 -11.53
N ASP A 185 2.66 6.57 -11.63
CA ASP A 185 4.11 6.81 -11.57
C ASP A 185 4.62 7.39 -12.89
N GLY A 186 4.82 8.70 -12.90
CA GLY A 186 5.34 9.41 -14.07
C GLY A 186 6.76 9.01 -14.51
N ASN A 187 7.44 8.20 -13.71
CA ASN A 187 8.78 7.65 -14.02
C ASN A 187 8.73 6.22 -14.58
N MET A 188 7.57 5.59 -14.65
CA MET A 188 7.38 4.35 -15.40
C MET A 188 7.50 4.64 -16.89
N GLY A 189 8.26 3.84 -17.59
CA GLY A 189 8.65 4.06 -19.00
C GLY A 189 7.46 4.33 -19.92
N THR A 190 6.53 3.42 -20.03
CA THR A 190 5.30 3.62 -20.83
C THR A 190 4.11 2.97 -20.14
N VAL A 191 2.89 3.42 -20.49
CA VAL A 191 1.63 2.76 -20.12
C VAL A 191 1.65 1.28 -20.50
N ARG A 192 2.34 0.94 -21.60
CA ARG A 192 2.51 -0.42 -22.07
C ARG A 192 3.31 -1.28 -21.10
N ASP A 193 4.39 -0.74 -20.52
CA ASP A 193 5.23 -1.51 -19.59
C ASP A 193 4.45 -1.95 -18.35
N VAL A 194 3.56 -1.09 -17.84
CA VAL A 194 2.67 -1.41 -16.71
C VAL A 194 1.64 -2.48 -17.12
N SER A 195 1.02 -2.34 -18.30
CA SER A 195 0.05 -3.31 -18.81
C SER A 195 0.68 -4.68 -19.04
N ASP A 196 1.87 -4.71 -19.66
CA ASP A 196 2.61 -5.95 -19.93
C ASP A 196 3.01 -6.63 -18.60
N ALA A 197 3.38 -5.86 -17.56
CA ALA A 197 3.68 -6.38 -16.23
C ALA A 197 2.44 -7.00 -15.57
N TYR A 198 1.29 -6.34 -15.66
CA TYR A 198 0.03 -6.89 -15.10
C TYR A 198 -0.46 -8.13 -15.83
N GLU A 199 -0.28 -8.18 -17.15
CA GLU A 199 -0.64 -9.35 -17.95
C GLU A 199 0.28 -10.54 -17.66
N GLN A 200 1.58 -10.29 -17.49
CA GLN A 200 2.57 -11.34 -17.28
C GLN A 200 2.62 -11.81 -15.82
N TYR A 201 2.41 -10.91 -14.84
CA TYR A 201 2.56 -11.17 -13.43
C TYR A 201 1.30 -10.75 -12.66
N PRO A 202 0.37 -11.68 -12.39
CA PRO A 202 -0.85 -11.39 -11.62
C PRO A 202 -0.58 -10.73 -10.27
N LEU A 203 0.55 -11.05 -9.61
CA LEU A 203 0.98 -10.44 -8.37
C LEU A 203 1.13 -8.92 -8.50
N ALA A 204 1.63 -8.43 -9.64
CA ALA A 204 1.82 -7.00 -9.87
C ALA A 204 0.48 -6.23 -9.86
N TRP A 205 -0.55 -6.78 -10.51
CA TRP A 205 -1.88 -6.20 -10.47
C TRP A 205 -2.52 -6.27 -9.08
N ILE A 206 -2.36 -7.41 -8.39
CA ILE A 206 -2.93 -7.63 -7.05
C ILE A 206 -2.33 -6.66 -6.05
N VAL A 207 -1.01 -6.45 -6.05
CA VAL A 207 -0.35 -5.51 -5.14
C VAL A 207 -0.79 -4.07 -5.44
N HIS A 208 -0.88 -3.67 -6.71
CA HIS A 208 -1.40 -2.37 -7.10
C HIS A 208 -2.83 -2.12 -6.59
N VAL A 209 -3.75 -3.07 -6.82
CA VAL A 209 -5.14 -2.92 -6.36
C VAL A 209 -5.23 -2.96 -4.83
N ALA A 210 -4.37 -3.72 -4.16
CA ALA A 210 -4.32 -3.76 -2.71
C ALA A 210 -3.86 -2.43 -2.11
N ASP A 211 -2.85 -1.78 -2.72
CA ASP A 211 -2.36 -0.45 -2.37
C ASP A 211 -3.46 0.62 -2.54
N GLU A 212 -4.11 0.66 -3.70
CA GLU A 212 -5.26 1.54 -3.95
C GLU A 212 -6.40 1.29 -2.95
N ALA A 213 -6.69 0.02 -2.63
CA ALA A 213 -7.74 -0.34 -1.67
C ALA A 213 -7.39 0.11 -0.24
N ALA A 214 -6.15 -0.08 0.21
CA ALA A 214 -5.67 0.42 1.49
C ALA A 214 -5.81 1.94 1.55
N THR A 215 -5.26 2.64 0.58
CA THR A 215 -5.25 4.10 0.48
C THR A 215 -6.66 4.71 0.47
N PHE A 216 -7.59 4.17 -0.34
CA PHE A 216 -8.89 4.81 -0.59
C PHE A 216 -10.06 4.25 0.23
N LEU A 217 -9.93 3.07 0.81
CA LEU A 217 -11.03 2.43 1.54
C LEU A 217 -10.81 2.41 3.06
N LEU A 218 -9.57 2.31 3.55
CA LEU A 218 -9.25 2.25 4.98
C LEU A 218 -8.74 3.58 5.52
N GLU A 219 -7.78 4.17 4.88
CA GLU A 219 -6.96 5.26 5.41
C GLU A 219 -7.54 6.66 5.09
N ARG A 220 -8.86 6.84 5.19
CA ARG A 220 -9.56 8.11 4.90
C ARG A 220 -9.75 8.97 6.14
#